data_80d8e4f7846f105b2285af612d897f3d
#
_entry.id   80d8e4f7846f105b2285af612d897f3d
#
_cell.length_a   1.000
_cell.length_b   1.000
_cell.length_c   1.000
_cell.angle_alpha   90.00
_cell.angle_beta   90.00
_cell.angle_gamma   90.00
#
_symmetry.space_group_name_H-M   'P 1'
#
loop_
_entity.id
_entity.type
_entity.pdbx_description
1 polymer ?
#
loop_
_entity_poly.entity_id
_entity_poly.type
_entity_poly.pdbx_seq_one_letter_code
_entity_poly.pdbx_strand_id
1 'polypeptide(L)'
;MTKTRSGESYVFDTSALLTLWNDEDGADLLEKLLREGSDIYVSFMSYMESRYRIWKNAGKEESEDFSKYAELLPLTRTDMTDSIFEKAIEIKATKSLSVCDSWIIATAMALGSTLVHKDPEFEQVKDMVRLKTLPYKTATIQG
;
A
#
# COMPACT_ATOMS: atom_id res chain seq x y z
N MET A 1 -12.53 -20.66 -15.10
CA MET A 1 -12.75 -19.62 -15.94
C MET A 1 -11.64 -18.60 -15.94
N THR A 2 -11.46 -18.05 -16.96
CA THR A 2 -10.33 -17.17 -17.12
C THR A 2 -10.71 -15.74 -16.80
N LYS A 3 -9.89 -15.11 -16.05
CA LYS A 3 -10.09 -13.70 -15.82
C LYS A 3 -9.76 -12.93 -17.06
N THR A 4 -10.53 -11.91 -17.30
CA THR A 4 -10.34 -11.11 -18.51
C THR A 4 -9.59 -9.83 -18.21
N ARG A 5 -9.01 -9.72 -17.04
CA ARG A 5 -8.28 -8.52 -16.70
C ARG A 5 -7.01 -8.41 -17.53
N SER A 6 -6.43 -7.26 -17.54
CA SER A 6 -5.26 -6.93 -18.34
C SER A 6 -4.01 -7.68 -17.94
N GLY A 7 -4.02 -8.37 -16.81
CA GLY A 7 -2.83 -8.99 -16.27
C GLY A 7 -2.10 -8.11 -15.30
N GLU A 8 -2.59 -6.91 -15.10
CA GLU A 8 -1.98 -6.01 -14.11
C GLU A 8 -2.30 -6.44 -12.70
N SER A 9 -1.33 -6.23 -11.81
CA SER A 9 -1.54 -6.43 -10.40
C SER A 9 -1.07 -5.18 -9.66
N TYR A 10 -1.52 -5.06 -8.43
CA TYR A 10 -1.28 -3.86 -7.64
C TYR A 10 -0.82 -4.23 -6.24
N VAL A 11 0.01 -3.37 -5.66
CA VAL A 11 0.32 -3.43 -4.24
C VAL A 11 -0.22 -2.14 -3.64
N PHE A 12 -1.07 -2.27 -2.62
CA PHE A 12 -1.56 -1.10 -1.87
C PHE A 12 -0.59 -0.87 -0.72
N ASP A 13 -0.07 0.34 -0.60
CA ASP A 13 0.77 0.68 0.53
C ASP A 13 -0.11 1.08 1.73
N THR A 14 0.54 1.45 2.82
CA THR A 14 -0.17 1.85 4.03
C THR A 14 -1.12 3.02 3.77
N SER A 15 -0.65 4.02 3.01
CA SER A 15 -1.48 5.19 2.76
C SER A 15 -2.72 4.85 1.95
N ALA A 16 -2.63 3.86 1.05
CA ALA A 16 -3.80 3.41 0.29
C ALA A 16 -4.80 2.73 1.21
N LEU A 17 -4.33 1.87 2.11
CA LEU A 17 -5.22 1.21 3.07
C LEU A 17 -5.93 2.24 3.95
N LEU A 18 -5.19 3.23 4.44
CA LEU A 18 -5.77 4.25 5.29
C LEU A 18 -6.71 5.17 4.53
N THR A 19 -6.45 5.39 3.24
CA THR A 19 -7.36 6.14 2.39
C THR A 19 -8.71 5.44 2.30
N LEU A 20 -8.71 4.11 2.14
CA LEU A 20 -9.96 3.35 2.15
C LEU A 20 -10.65 3.42 3.51
N TRP A 21 -9.89 3.20 4.58
CA TRP A 21 -10.45 3.16 5.93
C TRP A 21 -11.08 4.49 6.34
N ASN A 22 -10.41 5.59 5.97
CA ASN A 22 -10.85 6.93 6.36
C ASN A 22 -11.69 7.62 5.29
N ASP A 23 -11.94 6.95 4.17
CA ASP A 23 -12.71 7.50 3.05
C ASP A 23 -12.14 8.84 2.61
N GLU A 24 -10.82 8.86 2.37
CA GLU A 24 -10.13 10.06 1.92
C GLU A 24 -10.18 10.17 0.40
N ASP A 25 -9.68 11.29 -0.12
CA ASP A 25 -9.58 11.50 -1.56
C ASP A 25 -8.77 10.37 -2.18
N GLY A 26 -9.32 9.75 -3.22
CA GLY A 26 -8.70 8.60 -3.86
C GLY A 26 -9.35 7.28 -3.49
N ALA A 27 -10.21 7.27 -2.47
CA ALA A 27 -10.86 6.02 -2.04
C ALA A 27 -11.69 5.41 -3.17
N ASP A 28 -12.34 6.25 -3.97
CA ASP A 28 -13.16 5.75 -5.07
C ASP A 28 -12.31 5.03 -6.13
N LEU A 29 -11.10 5.49 -6.38
CA LEU A 29 -10.20 4.82 -7.30
C LEU A 29 -9.82 3.43 -6.77
N LEU A 30 -9.52 3.35 -5.47
CA LEU A 30 -9.18 2.09 -4.84
C LEU A 30 -10.35 1.12 -4.88
N GLU A 31 -11.55 1.62 -4.59
CA GLU A 31 -12.75 0.80 -4.63
C GLU A 31 -13.00 0.27 -6.04
N LYS A 32 -12.71 1.08 -7.05
CA LYS A 32 -12.85 0.64 -8.42
C LYS A 32 -11.91 -0.51 -8.71
N LEU A 33 -10.65 -0.42 -8.29
CA LEU A 33 -9.70 -1.51 -8.49
C LEU A 33 -10.16 -2.79 -7.80
N LEU A 34 -10.71 -2.66 -6.60
CA LEU A 34 -11.22 -3.82 -5.87
C LEU A 34 -12.40 -4.46 -6.61
N ARG A 35 -13.30 -3.64 -7.16
CA ARG A 35 -14.47 -4.14 -7.86
C ARG A 35 -14.11 -4.80 -9.18
N GLU A 36 -13.04 -4.33 -9.83
CA GLU A 36 -12.65 -4.86 -11.13
C GLU A 36 -12.03 -6.25 -11.06
N GLY A 37 -11.78 -6.72 -9.86
CA GLY A 37 -11.20 -8.05 -9.69
C GLY A 37 -9.74 -8.15 -10.02
N SER A 38 -9.02 -7.04 -9.96
CA SER A 38 -7.57 -7.03 -10.13
C SER A 38 -6.92 -7.81 -8.99
N ASP A 39 -5.72 -8.34 -9.24
CA ASP A 39 -4.93 -8.95 -8.18
C ASP A 39 -4.32 -7.83 -7.36
N ILE A 40 -4.67 -7.78 -6.08
CA ILE A 40 -4.20 -6.72 -5.20
C ILE A 40 -3.52 -7.34 -4.00
N TYR A 41 -2.27 -6.96 -3.82
CA TYR A 41 -1.42 -7.48 -2.74
C TYR A 41 -1.16 -6.39 -1.72
N VAL A 42 -0.97 -6.82 -0.48
CA VAL A 42 -0.63 -5.90 0.61
C VAL A 42 0.47 -6.55 1.43
N SER A 43 1.56 -5.81 1.62
CA SER A 43 2.66 -6.29 2.47
C SER A 43 2.16 -6.41 3.91
N PHE A 44 2.65 -7.44 4.62
CA PHE A 44 2.31 -7.55 6.04
C PHE A 44 2.75 -6.29 6.80
N MET A 45 3.78 -5.60 6.32
CA MET A 45 4.24 -4.37 6.96
C MET A 45 3.17 -3.27 6.87
N SER A 46 2.40 -3.24 5.78
CA SER A 46 1.34 -2.24 5.66
C SER A 46 0.22 -2.50 6.66
N TYR A 47 -0.10 -3.76 6.92
CA TYR A 47 -1.09 -4.08 7.94
C TYR A 47 -0.60 -3.67 9.32
N MET A 48 0.65 -3.96 9.63
CA MET A 48 1.22 -3.60 10.91
C MET A 48 1.24 -2.09 11.08
N GLU A 49 1.70 -1.38 10.06
CA GLU A 49 1.79 0.08 10.14
C GLU A 49 0.41 0.73 10.23
N SER A 50 -0.56 0.24 9.45
CA SER A 50 -1.92 0.77 9.52
C SER A 50 -2.48 0.60 10.92
N ARG A 51 -2.29 -0.59 11.51
CA ARG A 51 -2.88 -0.89 12.80
C ARG A 51 -2.26 -0.07 13.92
N TYR A 52 -0.93 0.09 13.94
CA TYR A 52 -0.35 0.85 15.04
C TYR A 52 -0.66 2.35 14.90
N ARG A 53 -0.77 2.85 13.68
CA ARG A 53 -1.11 4.25 13.49
C ARG A 53 -2.55 4.52 13.92
N ILE A 54 -3.47 3.64 13.58
CA ILE A 54 -4.86 3.78 14.03
C ILE A 54 -4.93 3.67 15.55
N TRP A 55 -4.20 2.72 16.12
CA TRP A 55 -4.19 2.54 17.58
C TRP A 55 -3.74 3.82 18.27
N LYS A 56 -2.65 4.43 17.79
CA LYS A 56 -2.12 5.64 18.41
C LYS A 56 -3.09 6.82 18.27
N ASN A 57 -3.84 6.87 17.19
CA ASN A 57 -4.73 8.01 16.93
C ASN A 57 -6.15 7.80 17.43
N ALA A 58 -6.64 6.58 17.50
CA ALA A 58 -8.05 6.31 17.76
C ALA A 58 -8.28 5.16 18.73
N GLY A 59 -7.23 4.48 19.20
CA GLY A 59 -7.34 3.46 20.22
C GLY A 59 -7.31 2.05 19.68
N LYS A 60 -7.12 1.11 20.61
CA LYS A 60 -6.95 -0.30 20.30
C LYS A 60 -8.16 -0.89 19.58
N GLU A 61 -9.34 -0.52 20.03
CA GLU A 61 -10.56 -1.09 19.46
C GLU A 61 -10.70 -0.72 17.99
N GLU A 62 -10.43 0.53 17.66
CA GLU A 62 -10.48 0.99 16.28
C GLU A 62 -9.49 0.22 15.43
N SER A 63 -8.29 -0.03 15.96
CA SER A 63 -7.27 -0.81 15.27
C SER A 63 -7.74 -2.22 14.98
N GLU A 64 -8.44 -2.84 15.93
CA GLU A 64 -8.98 -4.18 15.72
C GLU A 64 -10.13 -4.17 14.72
N ASP A 65 -10.95 -3.12 14.74
CA ASP A 65 -12.02 -2.98 13.76
C ASP A 65 -11.45 -2.87 12.35
N PHE A 66 -10.35 -2.13 12.19
CA PHE A 66 -9.68 -2.04 10.90
C PHE A 66 -9.23 -3.43 10.43
N SER A 67 -8.69 -4.24 11.33
CA SER A 67 -8.25 -5.58 10.96
C SER A 67 -9.40 -6.41 10.39
N LYS A 68 -10.57 -6.35 11.03
CA LYS A 68 -11.75 -7.07 10.55
C LYS A 68 -12.22 -6.55 9.20
N TYR A 69 -12.20 -5.23 9.04
CA TYR A 69 -12.57 -4.60 7.78
C TYR A 69 -11.65 -5.08 6.66
N ALA A 70 -10.35 -5.08 6.91
CA ALA A 70 -9.38 -5.45 5.87
C ALA A 70 -9.55 -6.91 5.47
N GLU A 71 -9.91 -7.79 6.41
CA GLU A 71 -10.12 -9.20 6.09
C GLU A 71 -11.28 -9.43 5.14
N LEU A 72 -12.22 -8.50 5.07
CA LEU A 72 -13.38 -8.63 4.18
C LEU A 72 -13.07 -8.17 2.76
N LEU A 73 -11.93 -7.52 2.55
CA LEU A 73 -11.55 -7.03 1.23
C LEU A 73 -10.81 -8.11 0.46
N PRO A 74 -10.94 -8.11 -0.88
CA PRO A 74 -10.25 -9.12 -1.71
C PRO A 74 -8.78 -8.75 -1.89
N LEU A 75 -8.03 -8.78 -0.80
CA LEU A 75 -6.61 -8.46 -0.77
C LEU A 75 -5.83 -9.73 -0.44
N THR A 76 -4.64 -9.85 -1.01
CA THR A 76 -3.74 -10.96 -0.71
C THR A 76 -2.55 -10.42 0.08
N ARG A 77 -2.40 -10.93 1.29
CA ARG A 77 -1.27 -10.53 2.11
C ARG A 77 0.02 -11.16 1.57
N THR A 78 1.08 -10.37 1.53
CA THR A 78 2.40 -10.83 1.08
C THR A 78 3.37 -10.78 2.25
N ASP A 79 3.95 -11.93 2.56
CA ASP A 79 4.96 -12.03 3.59
C ASP A 79 6.34 -11.93 2.96
N MET A 80 7.39 -12.08 3.76
CA MET A 80 8.77 -11.93 3.31
C MET A 80 9.16 -13.08 2.38
N THR A 81 9.87 -12.73 1.30
CA THR A 81 10.57 -13.70 0.46
C THR A 81 12.00 -13.23 0.33
N ASP A 82 12.89 -14.13 -0.14
CA ASP A 82 14.28 -13.76 -0.34
C ASP A 82 14.40 -12.60 -1.33
N SER A 83 13.59 -12.59 -2.38
CA SER A 83 13.63 -11.53 -3.37
C SER A 83 13.23 -10.19 -2.75
N ILE A 84 12.18 -10.17 -1.94
CA ILE A 84 11.73 -8.95 -1.26
C ILE A 84 12.82 -8.47 -0.31
N PHE A 85 13.43 -9.39 0.42
CA PHE A 85 14.46 -9.07 1.40
C PHE A 85 15.63 -8.34 0.73
N GLU A 86 16.15 -8.90 -0.38
CA GLU A 86 17.29 -8.29 -1.06
C GLU A 86 16.93 -6.93 -1.65
N LYS A 87 15.75 -6.80 -2.24
CA LYS A 87 15.33 -5.53 -2.81
C LYS A 87 15.12 -4.47 -1.74
N ALA A 88 14.58 -4.86 -0.59
CA ALA A 88 14.38 -3.92 0.51
C ALA A 88 15.71 -3.39 1.03
N ILE A 89 16.73 -4.25 1.09
CA ILE A 89 18.06 -3.84 1.52
C ILE A 89 18.59 -2.77 0.57
N GLU A 90 18.49 -3.02 -0.73
CA GLU A 90 18.99 -2.07 -1.73
C GLU A 90 18.29 -0.72 -1.61
N ILE A 91 16.96 -0.73 -1.47
CA ILE A 91 16.19 0.51 -1.38
C ILE A 91 16.58 1.27 -0.12
N LYS A 92 16.64 0.58 1.01
CA LYS A 92 16.97 1.24 2.27
C LYS A 92 18.38 1.80 2.26
N ALA A 93 19.31 1.11 1.60
CA ALA A 93 20.72 1.54 1.55
C ALA A 93 20.91 2.73 0.62
N THR A 94 20.07 2.91 -0.39
CA THR A 94 20.33 3.89 -1.45
C THR A 94 19.31 5.01 -1.52
N LYS A 95 18.20 4.95 -0.77
CA LYS A 95 17.14 5.95 -0.83
C LYS A 95 16.83 6.45 0.57
N SER A 96 16.23 7.65 0.63
CA SER A 96 15.84 8.27 1.91
C SER A 96 14.41 7.85 2.26
N LEU A 97 14.24 6.57 2.60
CA LEU A 97 12.94 6.00 2.90
C LEU A 97 13.03 5.18 4.18
N SER A 98 11.90 5.03 4.86
CA SER A 98 11.85 4.24 6.09
C SER A 98 12.03 2.76 5.77
N VAL A 99 12.30 1.96 6.79
CA VAL A 99 12.38 0.51 6.63
C VAL A 99 11.05 -0.03 6.12
N CYS A 100 9.94 0.45 6.69
CA CYS A 100 8.62 -0.01 6.29
C CYS A 100 8.36 0.30 4.82
N ASP A 101 8.62 1.53 4.39
CA ASP A 101 8.41 1.92 3.00
C ASP A 101 9.31 1.13 2.06
N SER A 102 10.57 0.89 2.47
CA SER A 102 11.49 0.11 1.66
C SER A 102 10.97 -1.30 1.44
N TRP A 103 10.39 -1.90 2.48
CA TRP A 103 9.81 -3.23 2.39
C TRP A 103 8.60 -3.26 1.46
N ILE A 104 7.73 -2.26 1.57
CA ILE A 104 6.52 -2.19 0.75
C ILE A 104 6.89 -2.02 -0.73
N ILE A 105 7.84 -1.13 -1.01
CA ILE A 105 8.30 -0.91 -2.38
C ILE A 105 8.94 -2.18 -2.93
N ALA A 106 9.76 -2.84 -2.12
CA ALA A 106 10.41 -4.09 -2.53
C ALA A 106 9.38 -5.16 -2.88
N THR A 107 8.26 -5.19 -2.15
CA THR A 107 7.19 -6.14 -2.43
C THR A 107 6.63 -5.90 -3.83
N ALA A 108 6.35 -4.65 -4.17
CA ALA A 108 5.84 -4.33 -5.50
C ALA A 108 6.85 -4.69 -6.59
N MET A 109 8.14 -4.41 -6.35
CA MET A 109 9.17 -4.76 -7.31
C MET A 109 9.26 -6.26 -7.52
N ALA A 110 9.26 -7.03 -6.43
CA ALA A 110 9.40 -8.48 -6.53
C ALA A 110 8.20 -9.13 -7.24
N LEU A 111 7.02 -8.56 -7.09
CA LEU A 111 5.81 -9.08 -7.72
C LEU A 111 5.58 -8.52 -9.13
N GLY A 112 6.38 -7.56 -9.55
CA GLY A 112 6.15 -6.90 -10.84
C GLY A 112 4.84 -6.13 -10.86
N SER A 113 4.42 -5.62 -9.71
CA SER A 113 3.11 -4.98 -9.55
C SER A 113 3.25 -3.47 -9.52
N THR A 114 2.15 -2.79 -9.83
CA THR A 114 2.08 -1.33 -9.70
C THR A 114 1.80 -0.99 -8.24
N LEU A 115 2.60 -0.08 -7.69
CA LEU A 115 2.46 0.35 -6.31
C LEU A 115 1.51 1.53 -6.24
N VAL A 116 0.43 1.38 -5.49
CA VAL A 116 -0.57 2.43 -5.31
C VAL A 116 -0.31 3.11 -3.98
N HIS A 117 -0.10 4.43 -4.02
CA HIS A 117 0.36 5.16 -2.84
C HIS A 117 -0.12 6.60 -2.86
N LYS A 118 0.12 7.29 -1.74
CA LYS A 118 -0.24 8.69 -1.57
C LYS A 118 0.93 9.46 -0.94
N ASP A 119 2.17 9.04 -1.22
CA ASP A 119 3.34 9.61 -0.53
C ASP A 119 4.32 10.18 -1.55
N PRO A 120 4.56 11.51 -1.54
CA PRO A 120 5.51 12.10 -2.48
C PRO A 120 6.92 11.54 -2.39
N GLU A 121 7.30 10.99 -1.24
CA GLU A 121 8.64 10.42 -1.09
C GLU A 121 8.86 9.21 -1.99
N PHE A 122 7.78 8.55 -2.43
CA PHE A 122 7.90 7.39 -3.32
C PHE A 122 8.34 7.78 -4.72
N GLU A 123 8.35 9.06 -5.06
CA GLU A 123 8.89 9.50 -6.34
C GLU A 123 10.36 9.11 -6.49
N GLN A 124 11.08 8.90 -5.40
CA GLN A 124 12.46 8.48 -5.45
C GLN A 124 12.66 7.15 -6.17
N VAL A 125 11.63 6.32 -6.26
CA VAL A 125 11.73 4.98 -6.85
C VAL A 125 10.95 4.85 -8.14
N LYS A 126 10.56 5.96 -8.76
CA LYS A 126 9.72 5.91 -9.96
C LYS A 126 10.40 5.20 -11.12
N ASP A 127 11.72 5.14 -11.12
CA ASP A 127 12.46 4.44 -12.18
C ASP A 127 12.65 2.95 -11.87
N MET A 128 12.24 2.50 -10.67
CA MET A 128 12.43 1.13 -10.22
C MET A 128 11.13 0.34 -10.17
N VAL A 129 10.00 1.03 -10.02
CA VAL A 129 8.71 0.37 -9.86
C VAL A 129 7.64 1.28 -10.46
N ARG A 130 6.61 0.67 -11.06
CA ARG A 130 5.49 1.46 -11.58
C ARG A 130 4.67 1.99 -10.41
N LEU A 131 4.39 3.29 -10.45
CA LEU A 131 3.63 3.96 -9.40
C LEU A 131 2.27 4.40 -9.92
N LYS A 132 1.25 4.25 -9.09
CA LYS A 132 -0.05 4.84 -9.31
C LYS A 132 -0.34 5.72 -8.11
N THR A 133 -0.31 7.02 -8.33
CA THR A 133 -0.35 7.98 -7.25
C THR A 133 -1.80 8.42 -7.01
N LEU A 134 -2.24 8.28 -5.77
CA LEU A 134 -3.52 8.84 -5.34
C LEU A 134 -3.34 10.33 -5.10
N PRO A 135 -4.42 11.10 -5.08
CA PRO A 135 -4.29 12.54 -4.79
C PRO A 135 -3.57 12.75 -3.47
N TYR A 136 -2.51 13.55 -3.51
CA TYR A 136 -1.78 13.86 -2.28
C TYR A 136 -2.65 14.71 -1.37
N LYS A 137 -2.44 14.59 -0.07
CA LYS A 137 -3.11 15.48 0.86
C LYS A 137 -2.61 16.89 0.62
N THR A 138 -3.54 17.83 0.54
CA THR A 138 -3.15 19.22 0.42
C THR A 138 -2.57 19.66 1.74
N ALA A 139 -1.54 20.41 1.61
CA ALA A 139 -1.01 21.06 2.79
C ALA A 139 -2.09 21.94 3.29
N THR A 140 -2.60 21.99 4.10
CA THR A 140 -3.61 22.70 4.35
C THR A 140 -3.70 23.69 4.91
N ILE A 141 -3.96 24.06 4.62
CA ILE A 141 -4.14 24.86 4.91
C ILE A 141 -4.78 25.11 5.79
N GLN A 142 -4.85 25.00 6.26
CA GLN A 142 -5.39 25.14 6.90
C GLN A 142 -5.57 25.68 7.37
N GLY A 143 -5.31 25.84 7.38
CA GLY A 143 -5.78 26.53 7.87
C GLY A 143 -5.83 26.73 8.45
#